data_9f7969147afec2bb883ff9952821cc72
#
_entry.id   9f7969147afec2bb883ff9952821cc72
#
_cell.length_a   1.000
_cell.length_b   1.000
_cell.length_c   1.000
_cell.angle_alpha   90.00
_cell.angle_beta   90.00
_cell.angle_gamma   90.00
#
_symmetry.space_group_name_H-M   'P 1'
#
loop_
_entity.id
_entity.type
_entity.pdbx_description
1 polymer ?
#
loop_
_entity_poly.entity_id
_entity_poly.type
_entity_poly.pdbx_seq_one_letter_code
_entity_poly.pdbx_strand_id
1 'polypeptide(L)'
;MKKVLILAFALLSITGCVGEPLNEPVAMSRFPEFEYTHYSIGGVTQTYEAIIIFEQSVSTFTAYQVAFVSCTCRDPIANYYSLCYVELLNTRPTANESAIRSISFSNNMGLWGDSNPNYYIPEYTQEYMDENFVQKLVRTTKSEFDAWQGFGTQLDVIDIDAVTGATVSTSNITSMLRSLFEYHCEKYYSE
;
A
#
# COMPACT_ATOMS: atom_id res chain seq x y z
N MET A 1 -60.28 62.64 -11.33
CA MET A 1 -60.33 61.25 -10.85
C MET A 1 -58.96 60.63 -11.16
N LYS A 2 -58.10 60.53 -10.13
CA LYS A 2 -56.74 59.95 -10.28
C LYS A 2 -56.80 58.46 -9.89
N LYS A 3 -56.51 57.57 -10.83
CA LYS A 3 -56.43 56.13 -10.58
C LYS A 3 -55.04 55.85 -9.96
N VAL A 4 -55.02 55.38 -8.73
CA VAL A 4 -53.80 54.91 -8.06
C VAL A 4 -53.63 53.45 -8.44
N LEU A 5 -52.50 53.16 -9.12
CA LEU A 5 -52.10 51.81 -9.48
C LEU A 5 -51.25 51.26 -8.33
N ILE A 6 -51.81 50.32 -7.57
CA ILE A 6 -51.06 49.60 -6.51
C ILE A 6 -50.27 48.48 -7.17
N LEU A 7 -48.96 48.63 -7.22
CA LEU A 7 -48.04 47.61 -7.67
C LEU A 7 -47.74 46.67 -6.49
N ALA A 8 -48.29 45.48 -6.51
CA ALA A 8 -47.98 44.46 -5.53
C ALA A 8 -46.61 43.84 -5.85
N PHE A 9 -45.62 44.15 -5.05
CA PHE A 9 -44.32 43.46 -5.07
C PHE A 9 -44.49 42.08 -4.42
N ALA A 10 -44.46 41.02 -5.20
CA ALA A 10 -44.33 39.67 -4.69
C ALA A 10 -42.88 39.45 -4.28
N LEU A 11 -42.62 39.45 -2.96
CA LEU A 11 -41.36 38.96 -2.40
C LEU A 11 -41.29 37.46 -2.66
N LEU A 12 -40.49 37.04 -3.64
CA LEU A 12 -40.00 35.70 -3.71
C LEU A 12 -39.01 35.49 -2.55
N SER A 13 -39.45 34.82 -1.52
CA SER A 13 -38.56 34.26 -0.51
C SER A 13 -37.75 33.13 -1.15
N ILE A 14 -36.50 33.44 -1.47
CA ILE A 14 -35.49 32.44 -1.81
C ILE A 14 -35.17 31.75 -0.46
N THR A 15 -35.85 30.64 -0.19
CA THR A 15 -35.43 29.72 0.84
C THR A 15 -34.15 29.03 0.31
N GLY A 16 -33.00 29.69 0.56
CA GLY A 16 -31.72 29.04 0.40
C GLY A 16 -31.72 27.81 1.29
N CYS A 17 -31.27 26.69 0.75
CA CYS A 17 -30.96 25.52 1.54
C CYS A 17 -29.92 25.93 2.60
N VAL A 18 -30.41 26.29 3.78
CA VAL A 18 -29.57 26.36 4.96
C VAL A 18 -29.33 24.91 5.34
N GLY A 19 -28.23 24.34 4.82
CA GLY A 19 -27.73 23.07 5.32
C GLY A 19 -27.50 23.24 6.82
N GLU A 20 -28.05 22.36 7.61
CA GLU A 20 -27.70 22.31 9.03
C GLU A 20 -26.16 22.22 9.13
N PRO A 21 -25.50 22.98 10.01
CA PRO A 21 -24.09 22.83 10.21
C PRO A 21 -23.88 21.39 10.68
N LEU A 22 -23.04 20.65 9.93
CA LEU A 22 -22.59 19.33 10.33
C LEU A 22 -21.81 19.50 11.63
N ASN A 23 -22.47 19.41 12.75
CA ASN A 23 -21.89 19.58 14.07
C ASN A 23 -21.18 18.32 14.60
N GLU A 24 -21.20 17.24 13.84
CA GLU A 24 -20.37 16.09 14.16
C GLU A 24 -19.26 16.00 13.12
N PRO A 25 -17.99 15.87 13.55
CA PRO A 25 -16.95 15.49 12.62
C PRO A 25 -17.38 14.17 12.01
N VAL A 26 -17.62 14.16 10.70
CA VAL A 26 -17.79 12.92 9.96
C VAL A 26 -16.57 12.10 10.34
N ALA A 27 -16.78 11.03 11.09
CA ALA A 27 -15.71 10.08 11.38
C ALA A 27 -15.18 9.65 10.02
N MET A 28 -14.03 10.18 9.64
CA MET A 28 -13.34 9.69 8.45
C MET A 28 -13.17 8.20 8.71
N SER A 29 -13.84 7.37 7.89
CA SER A 29 -13.61 5.94 7.92
C SER A 29 -12.11 5.79 7.68
N ARG A 30 -11.37 5.42 8.72
CA ARG A 30 -9.96 5.13 8.59
C ARG A 30 -9.88 3.97 7.61
N PHE A 31 -8.99 4.08 6.65
CA PHE A 31 -8.61 2.95 5.84
C PHE A 31 -8.10 1.83 6.78
N PRO A 32 -8.35 0.56 6.47
CA PRO A 32 -7.71 -0.52 7.21
C PRO A 32 -6.19 -0.36 7.18
N GLU A 33 -5.57 -0.61 8.31
CA GLU A 33 -4.13 -0.49 8.51
C GLU A 33 -3.61 -1.78 9.13
N PHE A 34 -2.37 -2.11 8.87
CA PHE A 34 -1.66 -3.19 9.54
C PHE A 34 -0.21 -2.81 9.79
N GLU A 35 0.36 -3.33 10.87
CA GLU A 35 1.75 -3.08 11.22
C GLU A 35 2.70 -4.02 10.46
N TYR A 36 3.88 -3.51 10.11
CA TYR A 36 4.98 -4.30 9.57
C TYR A 36 6.32 -3.83 10.14
N THR A 37 7.30 -4.73 10.14
CA THR A 37 8.66 -4.39 10.54
C THR A 37 9.36 -3.66 9.41
N HIS A 38 9.71 -2.38 9.63
CA HIS A 38 10.50 -1.59 8.73
C HIS A 38 11.99 -1.68 9.10
N TYR A 39 12.83 -1.91 8.09
CA TYR A 39 14.28 -1.97 8.21
C TYR A 39 14.92 -0.70 7.66
N SER A 40 15.82 -0.10 8.45
CA SER A 40 16.70 0.97 8.01
C SER A 40 18.05 0.42 7.54
N ILE A 41 18.95 1.29 7.09
CA ILE A 41 20.33 0.93 6.76
C ILE A 41 20.97 0.20 7.94
N GLY A 42 21.61 -0.95 7.66
CA GLY A 42 22.21 -1.79 8.68
C GLY A 42 21.25 -2.70 9.45
N GLY A 43 20.00 -2.82 8.99
CA GLY A 43 19.02 -3.74 9.56
C GLY A 43 18.38 -3.28 10.87
N VAL A 44 18.49 -1.99 11.23
CA VAL A 44 17.79 -1.44 12.39
C VAL A 44 16.30 -1.46 12.14
N THR A 45 15.54 -2.01 13.09
CA THR A 45 14.09 -2.23 12.95
C THR A 45 13.27 -1.17 13.65
N GLN A 46 12.12 -0.85 13.05
CA GLN A 46 11.05 -0.03 13.62
C GLN A 46 9.71 -0.59 13.15
N THR A 47 8.65 -0.39 13.93
CA THR A 47 7.30 -0.72 13.49
C THR A 47 6.73 0.45 12.71
N TYR A 48 6.20 0.16 11.53
CA TYR A 48 5.49 1.10 10.65
C TYR A 48 4.11 0.57 10.34
N GLU A 49 3.21 1.47 9.99
CA GLU A 49 1.87 1.15 9.52
C GLU A 49 1.82 1.18 7.99
N ALA A 50 1.18 0.17 7.42
CA ALA A 50 0.80 0.12 6.02
C ALA A 50 -0.71 0.34 5.90
N ILE A 51 -1.13 1.09 4.91
CA ILE A 51 -2.51 1.52 4.71
C ILE A 51 -3.10 0.77 3.53
N ILE A 52 -4.22 0.08 3.72
CA ILE A 52 -4.98 -0.55 2.63
C ILE A 52 -5.91 0.49 2.02
N ILE A 53 -5.49 1.08 0.89
CA ILE A 53 -6.28 2.10 0.18
C ILE A 53 -7.47 1.48 -0.55
N PHE A 54 -7.31 0.24 -1.02
CA PHE A 54 -8.32 -0.51 -1.74
C PHE A 54 -8.23 -1.98 -1.39
N GLU A 55 -9.39 -2.60 -1.19
CA GLU A 55 -9.54 -4.04 -0.99
C GLU A 55 -10.78 -4.51 -1.72
N GLN A 56 -10.63 -5.51 -2.57
CA GLN A 56 -11.74 -6.16 -3.27
C GLN A 56 -11.56 -7.67 -3.29
N SER A 57 -12.46 -8.38 -2.65
CA SER A 57 -12.48 -9.84 -2.66
C SER A 57 -13.43 -10.37 -3.74
N VAL A 58 -12.94 -11.36 -4.47
CA VAL A 58 -13.73 -12.19 -5.39
C VAL A 58 -13.55 -13.66 -4.97
N SER A 59 -14.27 -14.57 -5.61
CA SER A 59 -14.24 -15.99 -5.22
C SER A 59 -12.86 -16.65 -5.29
N THR A 60 -11.94 -16.14 -6.09
CA THR A 60 -10.64 -16.77 -6.34
C THR A 60 -9.45 -16.05 -5.72
N PHE A 61 -9.56 -14.74 -5.49
CA PHE A 61 -8.51 -13.92 -4.92
C PHE A 61 -9.08 -12.67 -4.26
N THR A 62 -8.26 -12.03 -3.44
CA THR A 62 -8.50 -10.65 -2.96
C THR A 62 -7.41 -9.74 -3.51
N ALA A 63 -7.85 -8.66 -4.12
CA ALA A 63 -6.98 -7.59 -4.61
C ALA A 63 -6.83 -6.50 -3.54
N TYR A 64 -5.60 -6.06 -3.33
CA TYR A 64 -5.22 -5.00 -2.41
C TYR A 64 -4.45 -3.90 -3.14
N GLN A 65 -4.68 -2.67 -2.75
CA GLN A 65 -3.76 -1.58 -3.01
C GLN A 65 -3.26 -1.05 -1.67
N VAL A 66 -1.96 -1.18 -1.44
CA VAL A 66 -1.33 -0.88 -0.16
C VAL A 66 -0.36 0.28 -0.31
N ALA A 67 -0.48 1.28 0.55
CA ALA A 67 0.51 2.35 0.70
C ALA A 67 1.40 2.04 1.91
N PHE A 68 2.71 2.06 1.72
CA PHE A 68 3.69 1.77 2.77
C PHE A 68 5.00 2.51 2.51
N VAL A 69 5.87 2.60 3.52
CA VAL A 69 7.18 3.22 3.39
C VAL A 69 8.22 2.14 3.07
N SER A 70 8.77 2.13 1.86
CA SER A 70 9.73 1.12 1.44
C SER A 70 11.18 1.45 1.85
N CYS A 71 11.52 2.72 2.00
CA CYS A 71 12.84 3.15 2.45
C CYS A 71 12.78 4.51 3.14
N THR A 72 13.52 4.64 4.24
CA THR A 72 13.79 5.89 4.95
C THR A 72 15.25 6.33 4.79
N CYS A 73 15.95 5.84 3.78
CA CYS A 73 17.37 6.10 3.53
C CYS A 73 17.65 7.56 3.12
N ARG A 74 16.60 8.29 2.79
CA ARG A 74 16.64 9.68 2.35
C ARG A 74 16.37 10.61 3.51
N ASP A 75 16.45 11.91 3.22
CA ASP A 75 16.04 12.95 4.16
C ASP A 75 14.67 12.57 4.78
N PRO A 76 14.55 12.59 6.12
CA PRO A 76 13.30 12.24 6.81
C PRO A 76 12.09 13.08 6.37
N ILE A 77 12.30 14.26 5.78
CA ILE A 77 11.25 15.11 5.22
C ILE A 77 10.69 14.52 3.91
N ALA A 78 11.42 13.63 3.25
CA ALA A 78 11.07 13.06 1.95
C ALA A 78 10.69 11.56 2.05
N ASN A 79 10.06 11.15 3.13
CA ASN A 79 9.49 9.80 3.23
C ASN A 79 8.36 9.65 2.23
N TYR A 80 8.59 8.85 1.19
CA TYR A 80 7.58 8.57 0.18
C TYR A 80 6.85 7.28 0.48
N TYR A 81 5.52 7.33 0.41
CA TYR A 81 4.73 6.13 0.36
C TYR A 81 4.89 5.44 -1.00
N SER A 82 5.26 4.18 -0.95
CA SER A 82 5.22 3.30 -2.11
C SER A 82 3.83 2.69 -2.23
N LEU A 83 3.32 2.56 -3.46
CA LEU A 83 2.03 1.95 -3.73
C LEU A 83 2.25 0.58 -4.36
N CYS A 84 1.79 -0.44 -3.65
CA CYS A 84 1.79 -1.83 -4.11
C CYS A 84 0.37 -2.25 -4.49
N TYR A 85 0.18 -2.79 -5.68
CA TYR A 85 -0.99 -3.58 -6.02
C TYR A 85 -0.63 -5.05 -5.92
N VAL A 86 -1.43 -5.84 -5.20
CA VAL A 86 -1.18 -7.28 -5.04
C VAL A 86 -2.49 -8.04 -4.95
N GLU A 87 -2.53 -9.22 -5.56
CA GLU A 87 -3.63 -10.16 -5.50
C GLU A 87 -3.18 -11.42 -4.75
N LEU A 88 -3.91 -11.77 -3.69
CA LEU A 88 -3.68 -12.97 -2.88
C LEU A 88 -4.79 -14.00 -3.13
N LEU A 89 -4.42 -15.26 -3.33
CA LEU A 89 -5.36 -16.34 -3.63
C LEU A 89 -6.20 -16.72 -2.40
N ASN A 90 -7.54 -16.79 -2.59
CA ASN A 90 -8.51 -17.23 -1.59
C ASN A 90 -8.86 -18.73 -1.70
N THR A 91 -8.44 -19.38 -2.79
CA THR A 91 -8.90 -20.73 -3.14
C THR A 91 -7.98 -21.85 -2.67
N ARG A 92 -6.98 -21.53 -1.90
CA ARG A 92 -6.06 -22.53 -1.35
C ARG A 92 -6.69 -23.26 -0.17
N PRO A 93 -6.41 -24.55 0.03
CA PRO A 93 -6.99 -25.34 1.11
C PRO A 93 -6.67 -24.83 2.50
N THR A 94 -5.50 -24.22 2.67
CA THR A 94 -5.03 -23.69 3.95
C THR A 94 -4.48 -22.27 3.80
N ALA A 95 -4.50 -21.51 4.86
CA ALA A 95 -3.91 -20.17 4.94
C ALA A 95 -2.43 -20.16 4.50
N ASN A 96 -1.67 -21.18 4.90
CA ASN A 96 -0.24 -21.31 4.58
C ASN A 96 0.05 -21.46 3.09
N GLU A 97 -0.92 -21.96 2.33
CA GLU A 97 -0.83 -22.14 0.88
C GLU A 97 -1.37 -20.95 0.08
N SER A 98 -1.95 -19.95 0.76
CA SER A 98 -2.28 -18.68 0.10
C SER A 98 -1.03 -18.11 -0.55
N ALA A 99 -1.15 -17.60 -1.77
CA ALA A 99 -0.01 -17.21 -2.57
C ALA A 99 -0.29 -15.93 -3.36
N ILE A 100 0.77 -15.22 -3.72
CA ILE A 100 0.68 -14.07 -4.61
C ILE A 100 0.27 -14.55 -6.00
N ARG A 101 -0.87 -14.05 -6.48
CA ARG A 101 -1.36 -14.28 -7.84
C ARG A 101 -0.77 -13.27 -8.83
N SER A 102 -0.69 -12.02 -8.42
CA SER A 102 -0.18 -10.90 -9.21
C SER A 102 0.34 -9.83 -8.27
N ILE A 103 1.39 -9.13 -8.67
CA ILE A 103 1.94 -8.01 -7.92
C ILE A 103 2.54 -6.99 -8.86
N SER A 104 2.37 -5.71 -8.54
CA SER A 104 2.99 -4.60 -9.24
C SER A 104 3.15 -3.40 -8.32
N PHE A 105 4.06 -2.52 -8.67
CA PHE A 105 4.24 -1.25 -7.98
C PHE A 105 3.93 -0.11 -8.93
N SER A 106 3.20 0.89 -8.44
CA SER A 106 3.03 2.13 -9.16
C SER A 106 4.37 2.80 -9.37
N ASN A 107 4.51 3.48 -10.50
CA ASN A 107 5.68 4.32 -10.76
C ASN A 107 5.68 5.48 -9.77
N ASN A 108 6.30 5.26 -8.62
CA ASN A 108 6.53 6.30 -7.64
C ASN A 108 8.03 6.49 -7.46
N MET A 109 8.41 7.74 -7.56
CA MET A 109 9.78 8.16 -7.29
C MET A 109 10.16 7.66 -5.90
N GLY A 110 11.17 6.82 -5.84
CA GLY A 110 11.72 6.44 -4.59
C GLY A 110 11.70 4.97 -4.22
N LEU A 111 10.95 4.15 -4.93
CA LEU A 111 11.03 2.70 -4.73
C LEU A 111 12.34 2.15 -5.34
N TRP A 112 12.56 2.50 -6.59
CA TRP A 112 13.77 2.18 -7.37
C TRP A 112 14.18 3.41 -8.17
N GLY A 113 15.48 3.57 -8.39
CA GLY A 113 15.95 4.57 -9.34
C GLY A 113 15.62 6.00 -8.94
N ASP A 114 16.02 6.38 -7.74
CA ASP A 114 15.95 7.76 -7.32
C ASP A 114 16.68 8.68 -8.28
N SER A 115 16.08 9.81 -8.60
CA SER A 115 16.74 10.89 -9.31
C SER A 115 17.87 11.56 -8.51
N ASN A 116 17.97 11.29 -7.21
CA ASN A 116 19.04 11.78 -6.37
C ASN A 116 20.33 10.98 -6.66
N PRO A 117 21.39 11.61 -7.18
CA PRO A 117 22.62 10.94 -7.58
C PRO A 117 23.34 10.23 -6.40
N ASN A 118 23.02 10.57 -5.15
CA ASN A 118 23.59 9.89 -3.97
C ASN A 118 22.96 8.50 -3.71
N TYR A 119 21.78 8.24 -4.30
CA TYR A 119 21.03 7.00 -4.10
C TYR A 119 20.68 6.30 -5.40
N TYR A 120 21.01 6.93 -6.53
CA TYR A 120 20.75 6.37 -7.84
C TYR A 120 21.85 5.35 -8.20
N ILE A 121 21.43 4.14 -8.48
CA ILE A 121 22.27 3.08 -9.03
C ILE A 121 21.78 2.82 -10.45
N PRO A 122 22.54 3.20 -11.49
CA PRO A 122 22.09 3.14 -12.88
C PRO A 122 21.61 1.76 -13.35
N GLU A 123 22.16 0.71 -12.74
CA GLU A 123 21.87 -0.68 -13.08
C GLU A 123 20.52 -1.15 -12.52
N TYR A 124 19.98 -0.49 -11.49
CA TYR A 124 18.73 -0.88 -10.85
C TYR A 124 17.58 -0.01 -11.31
N THR A 125 17.25 -0.11 -12.60
CA THR A 125 16.06 0.52 -13.17
C THR A 125 14.79 -0.12 -12.61
N GLN A 126 13.66 0.55 -12.78
CA GLN A 126 12.36 -0.03 -12.42
C GLN A 126 12.11 -1.34 -13.16
N GLU A 127 12.43 -1.43 -14.45
CA GLU A 127 12.31 -2.65 -15.25
C GLU A 127 13.18 -3.78 -14.69
N TYR A 128 14.45 -3.48 -14.39
CA TYR A 128 15.35 -4.45 -13.79
C TYR A 128 14.80 -5.02 -12.48
N MET A 129 14.30 -4.14 -11.60
CA MET A 129 13.75 -4.54 -10.31
C MET A 129 12.43 -5.29 -10.45
N ASP A 130 11.60 -4.93 -11.42
CA ASP A 130 10.38 -5.68 -11.72
C ASP A 130 10.72 -7.12 -12.15
N GLU A 131 11.61 -7.29 -13.11
CA GLU A 131 12.00 -8.61 -13.64
C GLU A 131 12.76 -9.46 -12.60
N ASN A 132 13.69 -8.86 -11.85
CA ASN A 132 14.62 -9.60 -11.01
C ASN A 132 14.18 -9.75 -9.56
N PHE A 133 13.17 -8.98 -9.12
CA PHE A 133 12.62 -9.07 -7.77
C PHE A 133 11.10 -9.23 -7.79
N VAL A 134 10.35 -8.25 -8.30
CA VAL A 134 8.89 -8.18 -8.12
C VAL A 134 8.19 -9.39 -8.74
N GLN A 135 8.51 -9.74 -9.99
CA GLN A 135 7.88 -10.86 -10.69
C GLN A 135 8.26 -12.21 -10.10
N LYS A 136 9.40 -12.31 -9.43
CA LYS A 136 9.79 -13.54 -8.70
C LYS A 136 8.95 -13.79 -7.46
N LEU A 137 8.29 -12.74 -6.90
CA LEU A 137 7.34 -12.88 -5.79
C LEU A 137 6.03 -13.56 -6.20
N VAL A 138 5.71 -13.59 -7.49
CA VAL A 138 4.49 -14.27 -7.99
C VAL A 138 4.58 -15.77 -7.69
N ARG A 139 3.52 -16.32 -7.10
CA ARG A 139 3.37 -17.69 -6.59
C ARG A 139 4.04 -17.96 -5.23
N THR A 140 4.78 -17.03 -4.67
CA THR A 140 5.31 -17.17 -3.31
C THR A 140 4.16 -17.27 -2.32
N THR A 141 4.23 -18.24 -1.44
CA THR A 141 3.19 -18.58 -0.46
C THR A 141 3.40 -17.87 0.87
N LYS A 142 2.34 -17.82 1.68
CA LYS A 142 2.44 -17.34 3.06
C LYS A 142 3.53 -18.08 3.84
N SER A 143 3.58 -19.42 3.73
CA SER A 143 4.59 -20.22 4.45
C SER A 143 6.02 -19.87 4.08
N GLU A 144 6.29 -19.49 2.82
CA GLU A 144 7.61 -19.04 2.39
C GLU A 144 7.94 -17.66 2.96
N PHE A 145 6.96 -16.73 3.03
CA PHE A 145 7.14 -15.46 3.73
C PHE A 145 7.37 -15.64 5.23
N ASP A 146 6.66 -16.58 5.87
CA ASP A 146 6.85 -16.88 7.30
C ASP A 146 8.24 -17.46 7.59
N ALA A 147 8.80 -18.22 6.66
CA ALA A 147 10.15 -18.81 6.76
C ALA A 147 11.28 -17.77 6.57
N TRP A 148 10.98 -16.60 6.01
CA TRP A 148 11.96 -15.55 5.78
C TRP A 148 12.59 -15.06 7.09
N GLN A 149 13.94 -15.00 7.13
CA GLN A 149 14.71 -14.73 8.34
C GLN A 149 14.97 -13.24 8.61
N GLY A 150 14.46 -12.33 7.76
CA GLY A 150 14.58 -10.89 7.96
C GLY A 150 15.62 -10.22 7.05
N PHE A 151 16.03 -9.03 7.47
CA PHE A 151 16.85 -8.12 6.67
C PHE A 151 18.06 -8.79 6.00
N GLY A 152 18.18 -8.59 4.68
CA GLY A 152 19.32 -9.07 3.89
C GLY A 152 19.38 -10.58 3.71
N THR A 153 18.36 -11.33 4.14
CA THR A 153 18.30 -12.77 3.93
C THR A 153 17.50 -13.13 2.70
N GLN A 154 17.80 -14.30 2.12
CA GLN A 154 17.06 -14.82 0.99
C GLN A 154 15.64 -15.24 1.41
N LEU A 155 14.70 -15.02 0.52
CA LEU A 155 13.48 -15.81 0.42
C LEU A 155 13.82 -17.00 -0.48
N ASP A 156 13.41 -18.23 -0.16
CA ASP A 156 13.81 -19.44 -0.91
C ASP A 156 13.59 -19.36 -2.43
N VAL A 157 12.67 -18.49 -2.86
CA VAL A 157 12.31 -18.27 -4.27
C VAL A 157 13.13 -17.13 -4.92
N ILE A 158 13.71 -16.23 -4.10
CA ILE A 158 14.39 -15.03 -4.57
C ILE A 158 15.71 -14.85 -3.84
N ASP A 159 16.76 -14.72 -4.59
CA ASP A 159 18.05 -14.23 -4.08
C ASP A 159 17.94 -12.72 -3.84
N ILE A 160 17.58 -12.33 -2.61
CA ILE A 160 17.50 -10.90 -2.25
C ILE A 160 18.88 -10.25 -2.28
N ASP A 161 19.93 -11.02 -2.03
CA ASP A 161 21.32 -10.55 -2.12
C ASP A 161 21.73 -10.25 -3.56
N ALA A 162 21.08 -10.87 -4.55
CA ALA A 162 21.34 -10.55 -5.96
C ALA A 162 20.95 -9.12 -6.33
N VAL A 163 20.17 -8.44 -5.47
CA VAL A 163 19.81 -7.03 -5.62
C VAL A 163 20.64 -6.17 -4.67
N THR A 164 21.96 -6.35 -4.72
CA THR A 164 22.92 -5.55 -3.93
C THR A 164 22.68 -4.05 -4.16
N GLY A 165 22.48 -3.30 -3.07
CA GLY A 165 22.15 -1.85 -3.13
C GLY A 165 20.65 -1.53 -3.02
N ALA A 166 19.75 -2.50 -3.19
CA ALA A 166 18.32 -2.35 -2.95
C ALA A 166 17.83 -3.12 -1.70
N THR A 167 18.73 -3.63 -0.87
CA THR A 167 18.45 -4.50 0.28
C THR A 167 17.42 -3.93 1.24
N VAL A 168 17.45 -2.63 1.52
CA VAL A 168 16.48 -1.96 2.40
C VAL A 168 15.09 -2.04 1.80
N SER A 169 14.93 -1.62 0.54
CA SER A 169 13.63 -1.59 -0.12
C SER A 169 13.06 -3.00 -0.31
N THR A 170 13.86 -3.96 -0.74
CA THR A 170 13.43 -5.35 -0.93
C THR A 170 13.03 -6.01 0.39
N SER A 171 13.80 -5.81 1.46
CA SER A 171 13.46 -6.31 2.79
C SER A 171 12.16 -5.69 3.33
N ASN A 172 11.93 -4.39 3.10
CA ASN A 172 10.71 -3.73 3.54
C ASN A 172 9.48 -4.17 2.73
N ILE A 173 9.63 -4.43 1.44
CA ILE A 173 8.57 -5.03 0.61
C ILE A 173 8.24 -6.42 1.14
N THR A 174 9.24 -7.26 1.38
CA THR A 174 9.05 -8.63 1.89
C THR A 174 8.36 -8.63 3.25
N SER A 175 8.79 -7.74 4.16
CA SER A 175 8.18 -7.58 5.48
C SER A 175 6.73 -7.11 5.40
N MET A 176 6.45 -6.10 4.57
CA MET A 176 5.09 -5.60 4.36
C MET A 176 4.19 -6.69 3.79
N LEU A 177 4.65 -7.45 2.79
CA LEU A 177 3.89 -8.55 2.21
C LEU A 177 3.62 -9.67 3.21
N ARG A 178 4.59 -10.02 4.06
CA ARG A 178 4.40 -10.98 5.16
C ARG A 178 3.26 -10.56 6.07
N SER A 179 3.26 -9.31 6.53
CA SER A 179 2.19 -8.79 7.38
C SER A 179 0.85 -8.67 6.64
N LEU A 180 0.86 -8.37 5.34
CA LEU A 180 -0.36 -8.40 4.53
C LEU A 180 -0.94 -9.81 4.43
N PHE A 181 -0.11 -10.86 4.33
CA PHE A 181 -0.58 -12.25 4.39
C PHE A 181 -1.21 -12.59 5.74
N GLU A 182 -0.66 -12.10 6.84
CA GLU A 182 -1.26 -12.26 8.17
C GLU A 182 -2.66 -11.62 8.19
N TYR A 183 -2.79 -10.35 7.81
CA TYR A 183 -4.07 -9.65 7.69
C TYR A 183 -5.08 -10.40 6.79
N HIS A 184 -4.62 -10.84 5.60
CA HIS A 184 -5.45 -11.58 4.65
C HIS A 184 -5.95 -12.90 5.23
N CYS A 185 -5.06 -13.66 5.85
CA CYS A 185 -5.42 -14.97 6.39
C CYS A 185 -6.32 -14.89 7.61
N GLU A 186 -6.14 -13.91 8.48
CA GLU A 186 -7.06 -13.64 9.58
C GLU A 186 -8.47 -13.33 9.09
N LYS A 187 -8.58 -12.64 7.96
CA LYS A 187 -9.87 -12.21 7.42
C LYS A 187 -10.58 -13.27 6.58
N TYR A 188 -9.85 -14.06 5.82
CA TYR A 188 -10.43 -14.96 4.79
C TYR A 188 -10.25 -16.45 5.06
N TYR A 189 -9.45 -16.82 6.08
CA TYR A 189 -9.19 -18.21 6.47
C TYR A 189 -9.49 -18.51 7.95
N SER A 190 -9.89 -17.50 8.75
CA SER A 190 -10.40 -17.77 10.11
C SER A 190 -11.80 -18.36 10.00
N GLU A 191 -11.99 -19.55 10.58
CA GLU A 191 -13.31 -20.18 10.79
C GLU A 191 -14.11 -19.49 11.88
#